data_a44a250430c463a915b0162669ee4f30
#
_entry.id   a44a250430c463a915b0162669ee4f30
#
_cell.length_a   1.000
_cell.length_b   1.000
_cell.length_c   1.000
_cell.angle_alpha   90.00
_cell.angle_beta   90.00
_cell.angle_gamma   90.00
#
_symmetry.space_group_name_H-M   'P 1'
#
loop_
_entity.id
_entity.type
_entity.pdbx_description
1 polymer ?
#
loop_
_entity_poly.entity_id
_entity_poly.type
_entity_poly.pdbx_seq_one_letter_code
_entity_poly.pdbx_strand_id
1 'polypeptide(L)'
;MTRTIHRLWKRKNSAYFGKGLVFNKYTGARGKSGSNDANAEYVARLRNIMDTADVSFQTAELGKVDEGGGGTIAYILANYDMNVIDSGVPVLNMHAPWEIISKVDLYEAFRGYIAFLKEA
;
A
#
# COMPACT_ATOMS: atom_id res chain seq x y z
N MET A 1 -1.44 -18.32 21.68
CA MET A 1 -0.55 -17.20 21.33
C MET A 1 -0.82 -16.57 19.96
N THR A 2 -1.34 -17.30 19.01
CA THR A 2 -1.58 -16.86 17.62
C THR A 2 -2.72 -15.88 17.39
N ARG A 3 -3.81 -15.94 18.16
CA ARG A 3 -4.98 -15.05 17.95
C ARG A 3 -4.75 -13.58 18.32
N THR A 4 -3.96 -13.31 19.32
CA THR A 4 -3.71 -11.93 19.80
C THR A 4 -2.77 -11.18 18.87
N ILE A 5 -1.74 -11.84 18.37
CA ILE A 5 -0.79 -11.26 17.41
C ILE A 5 -1.48 -10.97 16.08
N HIS A 6 -2.33 -11.87 15.59
CA HIS A 6 -3.09 -11.68 14.37
C HIS A 6 -4.10 -10.50 14.47
N ARG A 7 -4.71 -10.30 15.66
CA ARG A 7 -5.58 -9.14 15.90
C ARG A 7 -4.81 -7.82 15.95
N LEU A 8 -3.62 -7.81 16.56
CA LEU A 8 -2.77 -6.63 16.62
C LEU A 8 -2.24 -6.23 15.24
N TRP A 9 -1.87 -7.22 14.42
CA TRP A 9 -1.47 -6.97 13.05
C TRP A 9 -2.61 -6.38 12.22
N LYS A 10 -3.80 -6.97 12.28
CA LYS A 10 -4.98 -6.43 11.60
C LYS A 10 -5.31 -5.00 12.00
N ARG A 11 -5.11 -4.62 13.25
CA ARG A 11 -5.40 -3.26 13.73
C ARG A 11 -4.40 -2.22 13.28
N LYS A 12 -3.16 -2.60 13.07
CA LYS A 12 -2.07 -1.65 12.80
C LYS A 12 -1.63 -1.60 11.34
N ASN A 13 -1.68 -2.72 10.65
CA ASN A 13 -1.03 -2.87 9.35
C ASN A 13 -1.99 -3.20 8.20
N SER A 14 -3.24 -3.53 8.48
CA SER A 14 -4.23 -3.80 7.44
C SER A 14 -4.84 -2.52 6.89
N ALA A 15 -5.11 -2.51 5.59
CA ALA A 15 -5.95 -1.50 4.97
C ALA A 15 -7.42 -1.68 5.38
N TYR A 16 -8.15 -0.59 5.49
CA TYR A 16 -9.56 -0.56 5.85
C TYR A 16 -10.39 0.14 4.77
N PHE A 17 -11.59 -0.35 4.56
CA PHE A 17 -12.57 0.33 3.71
C PHE A 17 -12.91 1.71 4.26
N GLY A 18 -13.14 2.66 3.34
CA GLY A 18 -13.51 4.03 3.69
C GLY A 18 -12.33 4.90 4.18
N LYS A 19 -11.10 4.40 4.07
CA LYS A 19 -9.90 5.14 4.46
C LYS A 19 -9.08 5.65 3.26
N GLY A 20 -9.59 5.45 2.07
CA GLY A 20 -9.01 5.98 0.83
C GLY A 20 -7.91 5.13 0.23
N LEU A 21 -7.06 5.78 -0.54
CA LEU A 21 -5.92 5.19 -1.23
C LEU A 21 -4.94 4.54 -0.26
N VAL A 22 -4.46 3.36 -0.59
CA VAL A 22 -3.50 2.61 0.23
C VAL A 22 -2.10 2.76 -0.34
N PHE A 23 -1.14 3.10 0.51
CA PHE A 23 0.29 3.00 0.23
C PHE A 23 0.91 1.85 1.02
N ASN A 24 1.60 0.96 0.32
CA ASN A 24 2.38 -0.09 0.95
C ASN A 24 3.86 0.29 0.88
N LYS A 25 4.38 0.78 1.99
CA LYS A 25 5.77 1.22 2.08
C LYS A 25 6.73 0.05 1.86
N TYR A 26 6.40 -1.10 2.45
CA TYR A 26 7.18 -2.32 2.30
C TYR A 26 6.36 -3.38 1.57
N THR A 27 6.98 -4.00 0.58
CA THR A 27 6.46 -5.17 -0.12
C THR A 27 7.56 -6.21 -0.26
N GLY A 28 7.22 -7.46 -0.05
CA GLY A 28 8.17 -8.57 -0.12
C GLY A 28 7.52 -9.88 0.25
N ALA A 29 8.03 -10.97 -0.30
CA ALA A 29 7.58 -12.32 0.00
C ALA A 29 8.72 -13.12 0.61
N ARG A 30 8.44 -13.82 1.69
CA ARG A 30 9.33 -14.83 2.32
C ARG A 30 10.79 -14.38 2.40
N GLY A 31 11.09 -13.49 3.31
CA GLY A 31 12.43 -12.95 3.43
C GLY A 31 12.63 -11.76 2.47
N LYS A 32 13.85 -11.39 2.22
CA LYS A 32 14.23 -10.13 1.57
C LYS A 32 14.43 -10.24 0.06
N SER A 33 14.21 -11.40 -0.52
CA SER A 33 14.30 -11.57 -1.97
C SER A 33 13.08 -10.99 -2.65
N GLY A 34 13.29 -10.13 -3.63
CA GLY A 34 12.20 -9.47 -4.36
C GLY A 34 11.38 -8.51 -3.50
N SER A 35 11.99 -7.84 -2.55
CA SER A 35 11.35 -6.84 -1.69
C SER A 35 11.66 -5.42 -2.16
N ASN A 36 10.74 -4.51 -1.83
CA ASN A 36 10.94 -3.07 -1.94
C ASN A 36 10.55 -2.40 -0.63
N ASP A 37 11.37 -1.49 -0.15
CA ASP A 37 11.07 -0.62 0.98
C ASP A 37 11.23 0.84 0.53
N ALA A 38 10.12 1.53 0.33
CA ALA A 38 10.14 2.92 -0.12
C ALA A 38 10.85 3.79 0.90
N ASN A 39 11.76 4.66 0.44
CA ASN A 39 12.50 5.54 1.33
C ASN A 39 11.60 6.61 1.96
N ALA A 40 12.03 7.10 3.14
CA ALA A 40 11.23 8.02 3.93
C ALA A 40 10.98 9.36 3.25
N GLU A 41 11.93 9.86 2.50
CA GLU A 41 11.84 11.12 1.75
C GLU A 41 10.80 11.03 0.65
N TYR A 42 10.77 9.93 -0.08
CA TYR A 42 9.76 9.69 -1.11
C TYR A 42 8.37 9.55 -0.52
N VAL A 43 8.22 8.81 0.59
CA VAL A 43 6.95 8.68 1.32
C VAL A 43 6.48 10.06 1.82
N ALA A 44 7.37 10.88 2.35
CA ALA A 44 7.03 12.23 2.79
C ALA A 44 6.53 13.11 1.64
N ARG A 45 7.19 13.04 0.47
CA ARG A 45 6.73 13.74 -0.74
C ARG A 45 5.34 13.29 -1.17
N LEU A 46 5.07 11.98 -1.21
CA LEU A 46 3.75 11.44 -1.57
C LEU A 46 2.67 11.90 -0.60
N ARG A 47 2.94 11.86 0.70
CA ARG A 47 2.01 12.38 1.71
C ARG A 47 1.69 13.85 1.50
N ASN A 48 2.70 14.66 1.23
CA ASN A 48 2.49 16.08 0.94
C ASN A 48 1.63 16.31 -0.30
N ILE A 49 1.83 15.53 -1.36
CA ILE A 49 0.99 15.60 -2.58
C ILE A 49 -0.47 15.27 -2.25
N MET A 50 -0.70 14.19 -1.49
CA MET A 50 -2.06 13.77 -1.12
C MET A 50 -2.75 14.78 -0.19
N ASP A 51 -2.04 15.28 0.81
CA ASP A 51 -2.57 16.27 1.75
C ASP A 51 -2.90 17.60 1.04
N THR A 52 -2.05 18.05 0.12
CA THR A 52 -2.29 19.27 -0.66
C THR A 52 -3.49 19.12 -1.59
N ALA A 53 -3.72 17.94 -2.15
CA ALA A 53 -4.86 17.66 -3.03
C ALA A 53 -6.13 17.25 -2.26
N ASP A 54 -6.09 17.22 -0.93
CA ASP A 54 -7.19 16.77 -0.06
C ASP A 54 -7.67 15.35 -0.44
N VAL A 55 -6.74 14.44 -0.66
CA VAL A 55 -6.99 13.04 -0.97
C VAL A 55 -6.83 12.20 0.29
N SER A 56 -7.86 11.43 0.62
CA SER A 56 -7.78 10.48 1.73
C SER A 56 -6.87 9.31 1.38
N PHE A 57 -5.90 9.02 2.25
CA PHE A 57 -4.99 7.90 2.08
C PHE A 57 -4.66 7.23 3.41
N GLN A 58 -4.15 6.03 3.32
CA GLN A 58 -3.71 5.23 4.46
C GLN A 58 -2.44 4.46 4.09
N THR A 59 -1.71 4.04 5.10
CA THR A 59 -0.57 3.13 4.94
C THR A 59 -0.94 1.74 5.44
N ALA A 60 -0.51 0.72 4.73
CA ALA A 60 -0.76 -0.67 5.11
C ALA A 60 0.39 -1.56 4.65
N GLU A 61 0.37 -2.79 5.14
CA GLU A 61 1.26 -3.86 4.71
C GLU A 61 0.44 -4.95 4.02
N LEU A 62 1.01 -5.54 2.98
CA LEU A 62 0.35 -6.61 2.21
C LEU A 62 0.32 -7.96 2.95
N GLY A 63 0.96 -8.05 4.08
CA GLY A 63 1.00 -9.26 4.87
C GLY A 63 1.96 -9.10 6.04
N LYS A 64 2.21 -10.20 6.73
CA LYS A 64 3.25 -10.20 7.76
C LYS A 64 4.62 -10.12 7.10
N VAL A 65 5.43 -9.19 7.54
CA VAL A 65 6.83 -9.10 7.15
C VAL A 65 7.51 -10.44 7.50
N ASP A 66 8.28 -10.97 6.56
CA ASP A 66 9.05 -12.23 6.66
C ASP A 66 8.24 -13.54 6.68
N GLU A 67 6.96 -13.55 6.98
CA GLU A 67 6.17 -14.80 7.04
C GLU A 67 5.28 -15.03 5.82
N GLY A 68 4.94 -14.03 5.13
CA GLY A 68 4.06 -14.07 3.98
C GLY A 68 3.67 -12.66 3.64
N GLY A 69 3.30 -12.43 2.44
CA GLY A 69 2.94 -11.13 1.99
C GLY A 69 3.02 -11.08 0.50
N GLY A 70 2.53 -10.03 -0.06
CA GLY A 70 2.61 -9.83 -1.48
C GLY A 70 4.00 -9.43 -1.91
N GLY A 71 4.66 -10.27 -2.68
CA GLY A 71 5.66 -9.80 -3.61
C GLY A 71 4.93 -9.04 -4.72
N THR A 72 5.48 -7.89 -5.11
CA THR A 72 4.97 -7.09 -6.22
C THR A 72 6.06 -6.90 -7.25
N ILE A 73 5.77 -6.22 -8.33
CA ILE A 73 6.77 -5.87 -9.34
C ILE A 73 7.64 -4.67 -8.91
N ALA A 74 7.37 -4.07 -7.76
CA ALA A 74 8.06 -2.87 -7.28
C ALA A 74 9.58 -3.07 -7.19
N TYR A 75 10.04 -4.22 -6.71
CA TYR A 75 11.47 -4.52 -6.60
C TYR A 75 12.18 -4.50 -7.96
N ILE A 76 11.50 -4.87 -9.04
CA ILE A 76 12.08 -4.88 -10.40
C ILE A 76 12.47 -3.45 -10.79
N LEU A 77 11.57 -2.50 -10.57
CA LEU A 77 11.83 -1.09 -10.85
C LEU A 77 12.84 -0.48 -9.87
N ALA A 78 12.78 -0.88 -8.60
CA ALA A 78 13.74 -0.43 -7.58
C ALA A 78 15.18 -0.85 -7.89
N ASN A 79 15.40 -1.96 -8.59
CA ASN A 79 16.72 -2.38 -9.05
C ASN A 79 17.36 -1.41 -10.06
N TYR A 80 16.57 -0.54 -10.67
CA TYR A 80 17.04 0.53 -11.57
C TYR A 80 17.19 1.88 -10.85
N ASP A 81 17.33 1.86 -9.53
CA ASP A 81 17.49 3.05 -8.69
C ASP A 81 16.32 4.04 -8.77
N MET A 82 15.13 3.51 -9.01
CA MET A 82 13.90 4.29 -9.00
C MET A 82 13.29 4.34 -7.59
N ASN A 83 12.67 5.47 -7.27
CA ASN A 83 11.80 5.55 -6.10
C ASN A 83 10.46 4.88 -6.42
N VAL A 84 10.15 3.80 -5.73
CA VAL A 84 8.95 3.00 -6.00
C VAL A 84 8.19 2.76 -4.71
N ILE A 85 6.87 2.85 -4.80
CA ILE A 85 5.94 2.44 -3.76
C ILE A 85 4.73 1.77 -4.40
N ASP A 86 4.20 0.75 -3.76
CA ASP A 86 2.95 0.14 -4.17
C ASP A 86 1.76 0.94 -3.67
N SER A 87 0.77 1.10 -4.54
CA SER A 87 -0.42 1.87 -4.24
C SER A 87 -1.66 1.19 -4.84
N GLY A 88 -2.77 1.24 -4.13
CA GLY A 88 -4.02 0.65 -4.58
C GLY A 88 -5.20 0.97 -3.68
N VAL A 89 -6.22 0.15 -3.74
CA VAL A 89 -7.43 0.26 -2.91
C VAL A 89 -7.52 -0.91 -1.93
N PRO A 90 -8.17 -0.74 -0.77
CA PRO A 90 -8.47 -1.87 0.11
C PRO A 90 -9.34 -2.89 -0.59
N VAL A 91 -8.97 -4.16 -0.48
CA VAL A 91 -9.70 -5.26 -1.10
C VAL A 91 -10.05 -6.31 -0.05
N LEU A 92 -11.30 -6.78 -0.04
CA LEU A 92 -11.71 -7.98 0.67
C LEU A 92 -11.60 -9.19 -0.27
N ASN A 93 -11.18 -10.31 0.29
CA ASN A 93 -11.05 -11.58 -0.43
C ASN A 93 -10.10 -11.50 -1.64
N MET A 94 -8.97 -10.83 -1.49
CA MET A 94 -7.95 -10.74 -2.54
C MET A 94 -7.57 -12.13 -3.04
N HIS A 95 -7.51 -12.30 -4.35
CA HIS A 95 -7.25 -13.56 -5.07
C HIS A 95 -8.38 -14.61 -4.97
N ALA A 96 -9.51 -14.28 -4.39
CA ALA A 96 -10.69 -15.14 -4.44
C ALA A 96 -11.51 -14.91 -5.73
N PRO A 97 -12.45 -15.82 -6.07
CA PRO A 97 -13.33 -15.61 -7.23
C PRO A 97 -14.20 -14.35 -7.14
N TRP A 98 -14.45 -13.88 -5.92
CA TRP A 98 -15.19 -12.65 -5.66
C TRP A 98 -14.33 -11.74 -4.77
N GLU A 99 -13.90 -10.64 -5.32
CA GLU A 99 -13.23 -9.56 -4.60
C GLU A 99 -14.17 -8.38 -4.46
N ILE A 100 -14.08 -7.69 -3.33
CA ILE A 100 -14.93 -6.54 -3.02
C ILE A 100 -14.06 -5.35 -2.69
N ILE A 101 -14.37 -4.21 -3.30
CA ILE A 101 -13.75 -2.91 -3.02
C ILE A 101 -14.81 -1.87 -2.69
N SER A 102 -14.42 -0.80 -2.03
CA SER A 102 -15.26 0.37 -1.83
C SER A 102 -15.18 1.31 -3.04
N LYS A 103 -16.32 1.73 -3.57
CA LYS A 103 -16.37 2.71 -4.66
C LYS A 103 -15.79 4.07 -4.25
N VAL A 104 -15.93 4.43 -2.99
CA VAL A 104 -15.36 5.69 -2.45
C VAL A 104 -13.85 5.60 -2.44
N ASP A 105 -13.27 4.50 -2.01
CA ASP A 105 -11.83 4.29 -2.02
C ASP A 105 -11.28 4.28 -3.45
N LEU A 106 -12.01 3.71 -4.40
CA LEU A 106 -11.66 3.76 -5.82
C LEU A 106 -11.64 5.19 -6.35
N TYR A 107 -12.62 6.00 -5.96
CA TYR A 107 -12.66 7.43 -6.33
C TYR A 107 -11.50 8.21 -5.72
N GLU A 108 -11.16 7.98 -4.45
CA GLU A 108 -10.00 8.59 -3.81
C GLU A 108 -8.68 8.14 -4.48
N ALA A 109 -8.57 6.89 -4.89
CA ALA A 109 -7.41 6.42 -5.67
C ALA A 109 -7.27 7.14 -7.00
N PHE A 110 -8.37 7.33 -7.72
CA PHE A 110 -8.40 8.10 -8.97
C PHE A 110 -7.90 9.55 -8.75
N ARG A 111 -8.42 10.22 -7.72
CA ARG A 111 -7.96 11.57 -7.36
C ARG A 111 -6.49 11.59 -6.98
N GLY A 112 -6.04 10.59 -6.22
CA GLY A 112 -4.65 10.47 -5.79
C GLY A 112 -3.69 10.28 -6.97
N TYR A 113 -4.05 9.48 -7.94
CA TYR A 113 -3.23 9.27 -9.14
C TYR A 113 -3.17 10.54 -10.01
N ILE A 114 -4.26 11.28 -10.13
CA ILE A 114 -4.25 12.58 -10.82
C ILE A 114 -3.30 13.55 -10.10
N ALA A 115 -3.42 13.67 -8.78
CA ALA A 115 -2.56 14.55 -7.99
C ALA A 115 -1.08 14.17 -8.15
N PHE A 116 -0.77 12.88 -8.07
CA PHE A 116 0.58 12.37 -8.26
C PHE A 116 1.14 12.74 -9.64
N LEU A 117 0.39 12.49 -10.71
CA LEU A 117 0.84 12.77 -12.09
C LEU A 117 1.04 14.26 -12.37
N LYS A 118 0.35 15.14 -11.66
CA LYS A 118 0.52 16.59 -11.79
C LYS A 118 1.75 17.12 -11.06
N GLU A 119 2.12 16.49 -9.95
CA GLU A 119 3.16 16.97 -9.03
C GLU A 119 4.44 16.12 -9.05
N ALA A 120 4.41 15.00 -9.77
CA ALA A 120 5.55 14.10 -9.84
C ALA A 120 6.72 14.63 -10.68
#